data_48289d6b3bcd5147e537f2ce967db3e5
#
_entry.id   48289d6b3bcd5147e537f2ce967db3e5
#
_cell.length_a   1.000
_cell.length_b   1.000
_cell.length_c   1.000
_cell.angle_alpha   90.00
_cell.angle_beta   90.00
_cell.angle_gamma   90.00
#
_symmetry.space_group_name_H-M   'P 1'
#
loop_
_entity.id
_entity.type
_entity.pdbx_description
1 polymer ?
#
loop_
_entity_poly.entity_id
_entity_poly.type
_entity_poly.pdbx_seq_one_letter_code
_entity_poly.pdbx_strand_id
1 'polypeptide(L)'
;VITGGPCSGKTTGLSKIEQALSYRGYYVLVVPETATELIPNGIRPFGNSLSMVQFQYVVFNKQLYKENIYRNVAKTLIPSDKIVIIHDRGIMDNKSYVNEEEFKKILQHFNMNEVEARDRYDAVFHLVTAADGAEGYYTLANNAARTETMEEARALDKKGISNWTGHQHFRIIDNSTGFDAKMDRLIHEVFTFLGEPTPLEIEKKFLIKKPNMSEMAKLVPFTTVSIVQTYLRSEKGTERRVRQRGQDGNFSYYFTEKKAVSLLSRIEVERKISAKEYINYLTEADPDIPPIIKKRTCFVYKGQYFELDVFDFSNHLAILEIELESEDSEIQLPDFIDVFEDVSYNPFYRNISLAKARHL
;
A
#
# COMPACT_ATOMS: atom_id res chain seq x y z
N VAL A 1 -5.01 6.70 -1.83
CA VAL A 1 -4.09 7.77 -1.39
C VAL A 1 -3.03 7.99 -2.44
N ILE A 2 -2.78 9.25 -2.77
CA ILE A 2 -1.62 9.67 -3.56
C ILE A 2 -0.66 10.37 -2.59
N THR A 3 0.54 9.81 -2.43
CA THR A 3 1.56 10.33 -1.52
C THR A 3 2.92 10.46 -2.20
N GLY A 4 3.93 10.94 -1.52
CA GLY A 4 5.28 11.10 -2.02
C GLY A 4 5.99 12.33 -1.45
N GLY A 5 7.29 12.37 -1.63
CA GLY A 5 8.15 13.46 -1.17
C GLY A 5 7.91 14.81 -1.85
N PRO A 6 8.67 15.82 -1.46
CA PRO A 6 8.66 17.11 -2.16
C PRO A 6 9.01 16.95 -3.66
N CYS A 7 8.38 17.73 -4.53
CA CYS A 7 8.60 17.68 -5.99
C CYS A 7 8.38 16.31 -6.66
N SER A 8 7.55 15.44 -6.09
CA SER A 8 7.28 14.12 -6.67
C SER A 8 6.27 14.13 -7.84
N GLY A 9 5.60 15.26 -8.09
CA GLY A 9 4.56 15.38 -9.12
C GLY A 9 3.13 15.08 -8.63
N LYS A 10 2.88 14.99 -7.31
CA LYS A 10 1.55 14.70 -6.73
C LYS A 10 0.42 15.55 -7.30
N THR A 11 0.57 16.87 -7.30
CA THR A 11 -0.49 17.79 -7.77
C THR A 11 -0.86 17.52 -9.22
N THR A 12 0.13 17.31 -10.09
CA THR A 12 -0.10 16.94 -11.49
C THR A 12 -0.74 15.56 -11.60
N GLY A 13 -0.25 14.60 -10.83
CA GLY A 13 -0.79 13.24 -10.77
C GLY A 13 -2.27 13.23 -10.36
N LEU A 14 -2.63 13.95 -9.31
CA LEU A 14 -4.01 14.09 -8.86
C LEU A 14 -4.93 14.63 -9.96
N SER A 15 -4.52 15.72 -10.63
CA SER A 15 -5.32 16.32 -11.72
C SER A 15 -5.46 15.35 -12.91
N LYS A 16 -4.38 14.66 -13.30
CA LYS A 16 -4.44 13.68 -14.41
C LYS A 16 -5.32 12.47 -14.06
N ILE A 17 -5.23 11.96 -12.81
CA ILE A 17 -6.09 10.83 -12.35
C ILE A 17 -7.56 11.27 -12.33
N GLU A 18 -7.87 12.43 -11.76
CA GLU A 18 -9.24 12.97 -11.69
C GLU A 18 -9.84 13.09 -13.10
N GLN A 19 -9.10 13.63 -14.05
CA GLN A 19 -9.52 13.75 -15.44
C GLN A 19 -9.74 12.38 -16.09
N ALA A 20 -8.80 11.45 -15.93
CA ALA A 20 -8.87 10.12 -16.52
C ALA A 20 -10.05 9.30 -15.95
N LEU A 21 -10.28 9.36 -14.65
CA LEU A 21 -11.39 8.67 -14.00
C LEU A 21 -12.75 9.28 -14.39
N SER A 22 -12.84 10.61 -14.43
CA SER A 22 -14.05 11.33 -14.86
C SER A 22 -14.43 10.98 -16.29
N TYR A 23 -13.44 10.85 -17.19
CA TYR A 23 -13.67 10.40 -18.56
C TYR A 23 -14.25 8.97 -18.64
N ARG A 24 -13.93 8.12 -17.67
CA ARG A 24 -14.46 6.74 -17.53
C ARG A 24 -15.80 6.68 -16.76
N GLY A 25 -16.37 7.84 -16.43
CA GLY A 25 -17.67 7.94 -15.76
C GLY A 25 -17.63 7.75 -14.25
N TYR A 26 -16.45 7.82 -13.63
CA TYR A 26 -16.35 7.85 -12.16
C TYR A 26 -16.72 9.23 -11.63
N TYR A 27 -17.42 9.25 -10.51
CA TYR A 27 -17.57 10.45 -9.69
C TYR A 27 -16.37 10.56 -8.76
N VAL A 28 -15.54 11.58 -8.96
CA VAL A 28 -14.26 11.73 -8.25
C VAL A 28 -14.38 12.79 -7.17
N LEU A 29 -14.05 12.42 -5.94
CA LEU A 29 -13.94 13.31 -4.80
C LEU A 29 -12.46 13.43 -4.41
N VAL A 30 -11.91 14.64 -4.34
CA VAL A 30 -10.52 14.87 -3.95
C VAL A 30 -10.46 15.51 -2.57
N VAL A 31 -9.89 14.79 -1.60
CA VAL A 31 -9.61 15.31 -0.25
C VAL A 31 -8.26 16.04 -0.31
N PRO A 32 -8.24 17.38 -0.20
CA PRO A 32 -7.01 18.14 -0.36
C PRO A 32 -6.04 17.96 0.82
N GLU A 33 -4.75 18.21 0.59
CA GLU A 33 -3.70 18.15 1.62
C GLU A 33 -4.02 19.10 2.78
N THR A 34 -4.03 18.57 4.00
CA THR A 34 -4.43 19.34 5.19
C THR A 34 -3.41 20.38 5.60
N ALA A 35 -2.13 20.10 5.49
CA ALA A 35 -1.07 21.05 5.84
C ALA A 35 -1.09 22.29 4.95
N THR A 36 -1.34 22.11 3.65
CA THR A 36 -1.47 23.21 2.67
C THR A 36 -2.67 24.12 2.96
N GLU A 37 -3.70 23.63 3.62
CA GLU A 37 -4.83 24.47 4.06
C GLU A 37 -4.54 25.23 5.37
N LEU A 38 -3.71 24.68 6.26
CA LEU A 38 -3.45 25.23 7.60
C LEU A 38 -2.35 26.28 7.62
N ILE A 39 -1.23 26.00 6.93
CA ILE A 39 -0.02 26.82 6.97
C ILE A 39 -0.25 28.26 6.49
N PRO A 40 -0.87 28.51 5.34
CA PRO A 40 -1.13 29.86 4.86
C PRO A 40 -2.07 30.66 5.77
N ASN A 41 -2.93 29.97 6.54
CA ASN A 41 -3.88 30.56 7.46
C ASN A 41 -3.33 30.76 8.90
N GLY A 42 -2.00 30.65 9.07
CA GLY A 42 -1.31 30.96 10.33
C GLY A 42 -1.16 29.78 11.29
N ILE A 43 -1.72 28.61 11.01
CA ILE A 43 -1.52 27.38 11.81
C ILE A 43 -0.30 26.63 11.23
N ARG A 44 0.86 26.85 11.81
CA ARG A 44 2.14 26.37 11.25
C ARG A 44 3.12 25.95 12.35
N PRO A 45 4.07 25.02 12.04
CA PRO A 45 5.00 24.46 13.03
C PRO A 45 6.34 25.22 13.09
N PHE A 46 6.37 26.53 12.81
CA PHE A 46 7.60 27.33 12.81
C PHE A 46 7.31 28.76 13.27
N GLY A 47 8.38 29.47 13.70
CA GLY A 47 8.25 30.74 14.39
C GLY A 47 7.81 30.53 15.85
N ASN A 48 7.08 31.46 16.41
CA ASN A 48 6.57 31.41 17.79
C ASN A 48 5.18 30.73 17.89
N SER A 49 4.89 29.75 17.03
CA SER A 49 3.59 29.09 17.01
C SER A 49 3.63 27.68 17.60
N LEU A 50 3.11 26.69 16.90
CA LEU A 50 3.03 25.32 17.38
C LEU A 50 4.38 24.60 17.29
N SER A 51 4.65 23.67 18.21
CA SER A 51 5.68 22.65 17.98
C SER A 51 5.26 21.72 16.84
N MET A 52 6.22 21.01 16.24
CA MET A 52 5.91 20.06 15.17
C MET A 52 4.88 19.01 15.60
N VAL A 53 5.00 18.47 16.82
CA VAL A 53 4.05 17.49 17.36
C VAL A 53 2.65 18.09 17.51
N GLN A 54 2.53 19.30 18.03
CA GLN A 54 1.24 20.00 18.15
C GLN A 54 0.63 20.28 16.77
N PHE A 55 1.46 20.67 15.80
CA PHE A 55 1.00 20.88 14.43
C PHE A 55 0.50 19.58 13.81
N GLN A 56 1.25 18.48 13.95
CA GLN A 56 0.81 17.17 13.42
C GLN A 56 -0.47 16.68 14.11
N TYR A 57 -0.66 16.98 15.38
CA TYR A 57 -1.93 16.71 16.05
C TYR A 57 -3.11 17.45 15.41
N VAL A 58 -2.94 18.74 15.10
CA VAL A 58 -3.98 19.55 14.42
C VAL A 58 -4.24 19.04 13.00
N VAL A 59 -3.16 18.71 12.25
CA VAL A 59 -3.26 18.14 10.91
C VAL A 59 -4.05 16.83 10.95
N PHE A 60 -3.70 15.92 11.84
CA PHE A 60 -4.34 14.62 12.00
C PHE A 60 -5.85 14.75 12.30
N ASN A 61 -6.21 15.60 13.25
CA ASN A 61 -7.61 15.85 13.62
C ASN A 61 -8.43 16.38 12.44
N LYS A 62 -7.93 17.43 11.76
CA LYS A 62 -8.60 18.01 10.60
C LYS A 62 -8.69 17.03 9.44
N GLN A 63 -7.64 16.23 9.21
CA GLN A 63 -7.62 15.23 8.16
C GLN A 63 -8.68 14.14 8.40
N LEU A 64 -8.78 13.58 9.60
CA LEU A 64 -9.82 12.63 9.98
C LEU A 64 -11.22 13.20 9.76
N TYR A 65 -11.43 14.45 10.16
CA TYR A 65 -12.72 15.12 9.99
C TYR A 65 -13.09 15.26 8.51
N LYS A 66 -12.18 15.74 7.67
CA LYS A 66 -12.38 15.85 6.22
C LYS A 66 -12.69 14.49 5.59
N GLU A 67 -11.88 13.49 5.86
CA GLU A 67 -12.07 12.14 5.33
C GLU A 67 -13.45 11.57 5.67
N ASN A 68 -13.93 11.80 6.89
CA ASN A 68 -15.27 11.37 7.29
C ASN A 68 -16.38 12.10 6.54
N ILE A 69 -16.22 13.41 6.32
CA ILE A 69 -17.18 14.16 5.50
C ILE A 69 -17.26 13.59 4.09
N TYR A 70 -16.12 13.46 3.41
CA TYR A 70 -16.08 12.96 2.03
C TYR A 70 -16.64 11.54 1.90
N ARG A 71 -16.32 10.67 2.87
CA ARG A 71 -16.88 9.31 2.92
C ARG A 71 -18.40 9.32 3.12
N ASN A 72 -18.91 10.18 3.97
CA ASN A 72 -20.36 10.33 4.18
C ASN A 72 -21.04 10.87 2.94
N VAL A 73 -20.48 11.89 2.29
CA VAL A 73 -20.99 12.41 1.01
C VAL A 73 -21.06 11.30 -0.04
N ALA A 74 -19.97 10.54 -0.22
CA ALA A 74 -19.93 9.43 -1.17
C ALA A 74 -21.03 8.39 -0.89
N LYS A 75 -21.25 8.03 0.38
CA LYS A 75 -22.19 6.98 0.76
C LYS A 75 -23.66 7.40 0.72
N THR A 76 -23.96 8.66 0.97
CA THR A 76 -25.35 9.10 1.26
C THR A 76 -25.91 10.10 0.28
N LEU A 77 -25.08 10.91 -0.39
CA LEU A 77 -25.54 12.03 -1.20
C LEU A 77 -25.29 11.86 -2.70
N ILE A 78 -24.43 10.93 -3.09
CA ILE A 78 -24.09 10.70 -4.50
C ILE A 78 -24.74 9.41 -4.98
N PRO A 79 -25.73 9.48 -5.89
CA PRO A 79 -26.38 8.29 -6.46
C PRO A 79 -25.52 7.72 -7.60
N SER A 80 -24.33 7.19 -7.30
CA SER A 80 -23.43 6.58 -8.28
C SER A 80 -22.77 5.36 -7.69
N ASP A 81 -22.69 4.29 -8.48
CA ASP A 81 -21.95 3.07 -8.14
C ASP A 81 -20.45 3.20 -8.38
N LYS A 82 -20.03 4.20 -9.20
CA LYS A 82 -18.65 4.47 -9.54
C LYS A 82 -18.16 5.73 -8.83
N ILE A 83 -17.84 5.63 -7.54
CA ILE A 83 -17.32 6.75 -6.75
C ILE A 83 -15.89 6.41 -6.33
N VAL A 84 -14.97 7.37 -6.54
CA VAL A 84 -13.59 7.29 -6.07
C VAL A 84 -13.30 8.50 -5.18
N ILE A 85 -12.77 8.25 -3.98
CA ILE A 85 -12.26 9.30 -3.09
C ILE A 85 -10.74 9.25 -3.17
N ILE A 86 -10.12 10.30 -3.69
CA ILE A 86 -8.67 10.45 -3.77
C ILE A 86 -8.21 11.34 -2.62
N HIS A 87 -7.24 10.87 -1.85
CA HIS A 87 -6.65 11.64 -0.76
C HIS A 87 -5.28 12.17 -1.19
N ASP A 88 -5.08 13.49 -1.16
CA ASP A 88 -3.75 14.09 -1.23
C ASP A 88 -3.10 13.96 0.14
N ARG A 89 -2.26 12.96 0.27
CA ARG A 89 -1.70 12.37 1.50
C ARG A 89 -2.72 11.63 2.37
N GLY A 90 -2.22 10.64 3.06
CA GLY A 90 -2.96 9.88 4.07
C GLY A 90 -2.40 10.10 5.48
N ILE A 91 -3.08 9.52 6.47
CA ILE A 91 -2.73 9.69 7.89
C ILE A 91 -1.31 9.24 8.21
N MET A 92 -0.82 8.17 7.56
CA MET A 92 0.54 7.67 7.79
C MET A 92 1.65 8.65 7.34
N ASP A 93 1.35 9.59 6.44
CA ASP A 93 2.30 10.62 6.04
C ASP A 93 2.72 11.53 7.21
N ASN A 94 1.83 11.74 8.19
CA ASN A 94 2.09 12.53 9.39
C ASN A 94 3.26 11.96 10.22
N LYS A 95 3.48 10.64 10.18
CA LYS A 95 4.57 9.94 10.87
C LYS A 95 5.96 10.40 10.38
N SER A 96 6.07 10.94 9.17
CA SER A 96 7.33 11.44 8.61
C SER A 96 7.90 12.65 9.37
N TYR A 97 7.08 13.39 10.09
CA TYR A 97 7.41 14.66 10.72
C TYR A 97 7.56 14.60 12.26
N VAL A 98 7.31 13.45 12.86
CA VAL A 98 7.43 13.20 14.31
C VAL A 98 8.19 11.90 14.54
N ASN A 99 8.63 11.65 15.79
CA ASN A 99 9.23 10.37 16.10
C ASN A 99 8.16 9.29 16.40
N GLU A 100 8.60 8.05 16.55
CA GLU A 100 7.73 6.89 16.75
C GLU A 100 6.83 7.02 18.00
N GLU A 101 7.40 7.46 19.11
CA GLU A 101 6.68 7.65 20.37
C GLU A 101 5.64 8.78 20.30
N GLU A 102 5.99 9.86 19.61
CA GLU A 102 5.10 10.99 19.38
C GLU A 102 3.92 10.58 18.49
N PHE A 103 4.19 9.87 17.40
CA PHE A 103 3.13 9.36 16.52
C PHE A 103 2.19 8.40 17.25
N LYS A 104 2.74 7.51 18.05
CA LYS A 104 1.95 6.58 18.88
C LYS A 104 1.03 7.33 19.85
N LYS A 105 1.50 8.41 20.47
CA LYS A 105 0.67 9.26 21.35
C LYS A 105 -0.44 9.96 20.58
N ILE A 106 -0.18 10.43 19.35
CA ILE A 106 -1.21 11.00 18.47
C ILE A 106 -2.28 9.94 18.18
N LEU A 107 -1.89 8.75 17.74
CA LEU A 107 -2.83 7.65 17.47
C LEU A 107 -3.69 7.30 18.70
N GLN A 108 -3.07 7.16 19.86
CA GLN A 108 -3.76 6.86 21.13
C GLN A 108 -4.81 7.92 21.48
N HIS A 109 -4.49 9.21 21.27
CA HIS A 109 -5.44 10.28 21.52
C HIS A 109 -6.70 10.15 20.66
N PHE A 110 -6.58 9.67 19.43
CA PHE A 110 -7.71 9.43 18.52
C PHE A 110 -8.29 8.02 18.64
N ASN A 111 -7.93 7.25 19.69
CA ASN A 111 -8.33 5.86 19.89
C ASN A 111 -8.09 4.98 18.65
N MET A 112 -6.93 5.16 18.03
CA MET A 112 -6.52 4.47 16.80
C MET A 112 -5.19 3.75 17.03
N ASN A 113 -5.00 2.63 16.34
CA ASN A 113 -3.71 1.95 16.25
C ASN A 113 -3.12 2.11 14.82
N GLU A 114 -1.88 1.71 14.64
CA GLU A 114 -1.16 1.89 13.37
C GLU A 114 -1.76 1.08 12.23
N VAL A 115 -2.28 -0.12 12.50
CA VAL A 115 -2.97 -0.96 11.50
C VAL A 115 -4.24 -0.26 11.01
N GLU A 116 -5.04 0.29 11.92
CA GLU A 116 -6.23 1.06 11.57
C GLU A 116 -5.91 2.32 10.78
N ALA A 117 -4.84 3.03 11.14
CA ALA A 117 -4.40 4.23 10.45
C ALA A 117 -3.92 3.91 9.03
N ARG A 118 -3.09 2.87 8.88
CA ARG A 118 -2.54 2.45 7.59
C ARG A 118 -3.59 1.83 6.68
N ASP A 119 -4.32 0.83 7.20
CA ASP A 119 -5.21 -0.01 6.40
C ASP A 119 -6.63 0.59 6.24
N ARG A 120 -6.83 1.88 6.62
CA ARG A 120 -8.11 2.58 6.40
C ARG A 120 -8.36 2.98 4.95
N TYR A 121 -7.33 2.95 4.13
CA TYR A 121 -7.38 3.23 2.69
C TYR A 121 -7.34 1.93 1.90
N ASP A 122 -7.93 1.94 0.70
CA ASP A 122 -7.99 0.74 -0.14
C ASP A 122 -6.70 0.56 -0.95
N ALA A 123 -6.08 1.67 -1.40
CA ALA A 123 -4.79 1.65 -2.10
C ALA A 123 -3.96 2.90 -1.79
N VAL A 124 -2.65 2.76 -1.89
CA VAL A 124 -1.66 3.82 -1.69
C VAL A 124 -0.65 3.80 -2.84
N PHE A 125 -0.54 4.93 -3.53
CA PHE A 125 0.41 5.15 -4.61
C PHE A 125 1.41 6.21 -4.19
N HIS A 126 2.68 5.84 -4.07
CA HIS A 126 3.76 6.72 -3.66
C HIS A 126 4.56 7.17 -4.88
N LEU A 127 4.57 8.47 -5.14
CA LEU A 127 5.40 9.05 -6.18
C LEU A 127 6.75 9.45 -5.58
N VAL A 128 7.83 8.87 -6.09
CA VAL A 128 9.19 9.19 -5.66
C VAL A 128 9.53 10.63 -5.98
N THR A 129 10.20 11.32 -5.03
CA THR A 129 10.65 12.70 -5.20
C THR A 129 11.56 12.88 -6.42
N ALA A 130 11.47 14.01 -7.13
CA ALA A 130 12.41 14.33 -8.21
C ALA A 130 13.86 14.45 -7.73
N ALA A 131 14.09 14.66 -6.43
CA ALA A 131 15.43 14.65 -5.84
C ALA A 131 16.14 13.28 -5.94
N ASP A 132 15.41 12.20 -6.28
CA ASP A 132 15.93 10.85 -6.49
C ASP A 132 15.63 10.39 -7.92
N GLY A 133 16.65 10.43 -8.80
CA GLY A 133 16.57 9.98 -10.19
C GLY A 133 16.00 10.99 -11.20
N ALA A 134 15.65 12.22 -10.77
CA ALA A 134 15.17 13.29 -11.67
C ALA A 134 15.63 14.68 -11.18
N GLU A 135 16.85 14.79 -10.67
CA GLU A 135 17.39 15.96 -9.96
C GLU A 135 17.28 17.26 -10.75
N GLY A 136 17.42 17.20 -12.07
CA GLY A 136 17.27 18.36 -12.96
C GLY A 136 15.89 19.03 -12.92
N TYR A 137 14.89 18.33 -12.43
CA TYR A 137 13.51 18.83 -12.29
C TYR A 137 13.14 19.19 -10.85
N TYR A 138 14.07 19.03 -9.89
CA TYR A 138 13.85 19.45 -8.52
C TYR A 138 13.89 20.99 -8.43
N THR A 139 12.78 21.61 -8.04
CA THR A 139 12.68 23.07 -7.91
C THR A 139 11.90 23.44 -6.66
N LEU A 140 12.36 24.48 -5.97
CA LEU A 140 11.67 25.09 -4.84
C LEU A 140 10.71 26.20 -5.28
N ALA A 141 10.78 26.64 -6.54
CA ALA A 141 10.06 27.81 -7.05
C ALA A 141 8.52 27.64 -7.08
N ASN A 142 8.03 26.40 -7.13
CA ASN A 142 6.61 26.09 -7.32
C ASN A 142 5.79 26.05 -6.01
N ASN A 143 6.41 26.21 -4.84
CA ASN A 143 5.69 26.23 -3.57
C ASN A 143 6.50 26.99 -2.51
N ALA A 144 6.01 28.17 -2.13
CA ALA A 144 6.65 29.05 -1.14
C ALA A 144 6.79 28.43 0.28
N ALA A 145 6.11 27.33 0.56
CA ALA A 145 6.22 26.60 1.82
C ALA A 145 7.37 25.56 1.83
N ARG A 146 8.10 25.42 0.72
CA ARG A 146 9.19 24.44 0.60
C ARG A 146 10.52 25.08 0.91
N THR A 147 11.24 24.45 1.82
CA THR A 147 12.58 24.87 2.25
C THR A 147 13.58 23.72 2.21
N GLU A 148 13.14 22.52 1.86
CA GLU A 148 13.94 21.30 1.95
C GLU A 148 15.02 21.25 0.86
N THR A 149 16.24 20.94 1.25
CA THR A 149 17.31 20.53 0.34
C THR A 149 16.99 19.22 -0.37
N MET A 150 17.72 18.85 -1.42
CA MET A 150 17.53 17.56 -2.09
C MET A 150 17.76 16.37 -1.15
N GLU A 151 18.74 16.47 -0.25
CA GLU A 151 19.03 15.45 0.76
C GLU A 151 17.88 15.29 1.75
N GLU A 152 17.33 16.38 2.24
CA GLU A 152 16.16 16.38 3.12
C GLU A 152 14.93 15.83 2.41
N ALA A 153 14.72 16.19 1.14
CA ALA A 153 13.64 15.66 0.32
C ALA A 153 13.74 14.14 0.13
N ARG A 154 14.95 13.61 -0.15
CA ARG A 154 15.21 12.16 -0.22
C ARG A 154 14.95 11.48 1.13
N ALA A 155 15.36 12.10 2.23
CA ALA A 155 15.14 11.55 3.55
C ALA A 155 13.65 11.48 3.93
N LEU A 156 12.89 12.53 3.62
CA LEU A 156 11.44 12.56 3.81
C LEU A 156 10.72 11.54 2.92
N ASP A 157 11.14 11.40 1.67
CA ASP A 157 10.60 10.43 0.74
C ASP A 157 10.77 8.99 1.24
N LYS A 158 11.98 8.64 1.68
CA LYS A 158 12.29 7.33 2.28
C LYS A 158 11.47 7.06 3.54
N LYS A 159 11.27 8.08 4.39
CA LYS A 159 10.37 7.95 5.56
C LYS A 159 8.93 7.70 5.12
N GLY A 160 8.44 8.43 4.12
CA GLY A 160 7.11 8.22 3.55
C GLY A 160 6.92 6.79 3.05
N ILE A 161 7.85 6.27 2.28
CA ILE A 161 7.87 4.88 1.82
C ILE A 161 7.82 3.92 3.03
N SER A 162 8.70 4.10 4.02
CA SER A 162 8.75 3.25 5.22
C SER A 162 7.44 3.26 6.01
N ASN A 163 6.79 4.43 6.13
CA ASN A 163 5.54 4.57 6.88
C ASN A 163 4.37 3.82 6.24
N TRP A 164 4.36 3.70 4.92
CA TRP A 164 3.33 2.98 4.19
C TRP A 164 3.67 1.51 3.94
N THR A 165 4.94 1.11 4.13
CA THR A 165 5.36 -0.29 4.00
C THR A 165 4.55 -1.19 4.93
N GLY A 166 4.01 -2.27 4.37
CA GLY A 166 3.07 -3.13 5.06
C GLY A 166 1.59 -2.82 4.76
N HIS A 167 1.27 -1.77 3.99
CA HIS A 167 -0.08 -1.60 3.42
C HIS A 167 -0.32 -2.70 2.38
N GLN A 168 -1.54 -3.24 2.33
CA GLN A 168 -1.86 -4.36 1.45
C GLN A 168 -1.72 -4.04 -0.03
N HIS A 169 -2.08 -2.84 -0.44
CA HIS A 169 -1.97 -2.36 -1.81
C HIS A 169 -1.12 -1.09 -1.83
N PHE A 170 0.20 -1.27 -1.80
CA PHE A 170 1.18 -0.20 -1.84
C PHE A 170 1.99 -0.29 -3.13
N ARG A 171 2.00 0.80 -3.91
CA ARG A 171 2.76 0.90 -5.18
C ARG A 171 3.68 2.10 -5.15
N ILE A 172 4.88 1.92 -5.69
CA ILE A 172 5.90 2.96 -5.79
C ILE A 172 6.07 3.31 -7.26
N ILE A 173 5.85 4.58 -7.58
CA ILE A 173 6.01 5.13 -8.93
C ILE A 173 7.29 5.94 -8.94
N ASP A 174 8.35 5.35 -9.44
CA ASP A 174 9.70 5.90 -9.44
C ASP A 174 9.97 6.87 -10.61
N ASN A 175 11.21 7.34 -10.73
CA ASN A 175 11.68 8.23 -11.78
C ASN A 175 12.48 7.49 -12.87
N SER A 176 12.34 6.18 -13.03
CA SER A 176 13.03 5.39 -14.07
C SER A 176 12.65 5.79 -15.49
N THR A 177 11.53 6.48 -15.65
CA THR A 177 11.04 7.00 -16.92
C THR A 177 10.90 8.53 -16.88
N GLY A 178 10.70 9.16 -18.04
CA GLY A 178 10.37 10.60 -18.10
C GLY A 178 9.05 10.92 -17.38
N PHE A 179 8.83 12.20 -17.05
CA PHE A 179 7.71 12.64 -16.22
C PHE A 179 6.34 12.25 -16.76
N ASP A 180 6.10 12.37 -18.07
CA ASP A 180 4.81 11.99 -18.66
C ASP A 180 4.58 10.48 -18.55
N ALA A 181 5.57 9.66 -18.86
CA ALA A 181 5.49 8.21 -18.69
C ALA A 181 5.31 7.79 -17.22
N LYS A 182 5.93 8.50 -16.27
CA LYS A 182 5.67 8.31 -14.83
C LYS A 182 4.20 8.58 -14.48
N MET A 183 3.60 9.62 -15.07
CA MET A 183 2.17 9.92 -14.86
C MET A 183 1.27 8.87 -15.50
N ASP A 184 1.65 8.35 -16.66
CA ASP A 184 0.91 7.27 -17.34
C ASP A 184 0.96 5.98 -16.53
N ARG A 185 2.12 5.62 -15.93
CA ARG A 185 2.23 4.48 -15.00
C ARG A 185 1.34 4.68 -13.76
N LEU A 186 1.32 5.86 -13.18
CA LEU A 186 0.43 6.17 -12.06
C LEU A 186 -1.04 5.95 -12.42
N ILE A 187 -1.48 6.45 -13.58
CA ILE A 187 -2.86 6.27 -14.06
C ILE A 187 -3.15 4.80 -14.30
N HIS A 188 -2.21 4.08 -14.91
CA HIS A 188 -2.33 2.65 -15.17
C HIS A 188 -2.54 1.86 -13.87
N GLU A 189 -1.70 2.10 -12.85
CA GLU A 189 -1.82 1.45 -11.54
C GLU A 189 -3.16 1.74 -10.84
N VAL A 190 -3.67 2.97 -10.95
CA VAL A 190 -4.98 3.33 -10.41
C VAL A 190 -6.10 2.57 -11.13
N PHE A 191 -6.05 2.47 -12.47
CA PHE A 191 -7.04 1.72 -13.22
C PHE A 191 -6.97 0.22 -12.98
N THR A 192 -5.77 -0.33 -12.90
CA THR A 192 -5.55 -1.74 -12.54
C THR A 192 -6.16 -2.06 -11.18
N PHE A 193 -5.93 -1.21 -10.19
CA PHE A 193 -6.56 -1.35 -8.87
C PHE A 193 -8.10 -1.30 -8.94
N LEU A 194 -8.66 -0.42 -9.76
CA LEU A 194 -10.12 -0.29 -9.94
C LEU A 194 -10.73 -1.41 -10.82
N GLY A 195 -9.89 -2.28 -11.39
CA GLY A 195 -10.34 -3.36 -12.25
C GLY A 195 -10.71 -2.92 -13.66
N GLU A 196 -10.09 -1.85 -14.17
CA GLU A 196 -10.34 -1.30 -15.50
C GLU A 196 -9.14 -1.54 -16.45
N PRO A 197 -9.29 -2.18 -17.60
CA PRO A 197 -10.51 -2.82 -18.10
C PRO A 197 -10.82 -4.14 -17.41
N THR A 198 -9.84 -4.74 -16.74
CA THR A 198 -9.96 -6.00 -16.00
C THR A 198 -8.94 -5.99 -14.85
N PRO A 199 -9.29 -6.37 -13.62
CA PRO A 199 -8.36 -6.40 -12.48
C PRO A 199 -7.37 -7.57 -12.64
N LEU A 200 -6.30 -7.35 -13.38
CA LEU A 200 -5.24 -8.33 -13.59
C LEU A 200 -4.16 -8.18 -12.52
N GLU A 201 -3.90 -9.26 -11.80
CA GLU A 201 -2.75 -9.41 -10.91
C GLU A 201 -1.65 -10.15 -11.67
N ILE A 202 -0.47 -9.55 -11.82
CA ILE A 202 0.72 -10.19 -12.39
C ILE A 202 1.74 -10.30 -11.26
N GLU A 203 2.09 -11.51 -10.91
CA GLU A 203 2.91 -11.82 -9.73
C GLU A 203 4.06 -12.75 -10.10
N LYS A 204 5.26 -12.45 -9.62
CA LYS A 204 6.41 -13.36 -9.66
C LYS A 204 6.71 -13.87 -8.25
N LYS A 205 7.09 -15.15 -8.18
CA LYS A 205 7.42 -15.86 -6.95
C LYS A 205 8.77 -16.54 -7.04
N PHE A 206 9.55 -16.38 -6.01
CA PHE A 206 10.88 -17.01 -5.89
C PHE A 206 10.93 -17.87 -4.63
N LEU A 207 11.36 -19.13 -4.79
CA LEU A 207 11.72 -19.95 -3.66
C LEU A 207 13.08 -19.49 -3.13
N ILE A 208 13.13 -19.15 -1.85
CA ILE A 208 14.30 -18.57 -1.22
C ILE A 208 14.67 -19.32 0.07
N LYS A 209 15.95 -19.23 0.46
CA LYS A 209 16.33 -19.54 1.83
C LYS A 209 15.77 -18.47 2.76
N LYS A 210 15.15 -18.90 3.86
CA LYS A 210 14.64 -17.98 4.87
C LYS A 210 15.79 -17.13 5.42
N PRO A 211 15.76 -15.78 5.24
CA PRO A 211 16.84 -14.92 5.69
C PRO A 211 16.88 -14.78 7.21
N ASN A 212 18.04 -14.40 7.73
CA ASN A 212 18.16 -13.96 9.10
C ASN A 212 17.55 -12.55 9.23
N MET A 213 16.42 -12.44 9.90
CA MET A 213 15.67 -11.19 10.03
C MET A 213 16.47 -10.08 10.75
N SER A 214 17.36 -10.44 11.71
CA SER A 214 18.20 -9.47 12.41
C SER A 214 19.28 -8.88 11.50
N GLU A 215 19.84 -9.68 10.57
CA GLU A 215 20.78 -9.18 9.57
C GLU A 215 20.04 -8.35 8.49
N MET A 216 18.89 -8.83 8.04
CA MET A 216 18.08 -8.10 7.08
C MET A 216 17.67 -6.70 7.59
N ALA A 217 17.36 -6.56 8.89
CA ALA A 217 17.01 -5.28 9.52
C ALA A 217 18.14 -4.23 9.47
N LYS A 218 19.41 -4.67 9.30
CA LYS A 218 20.54 -3.75 9.13
C LYS A 218 20.67 -3.24 7.70
N LEU A 219 20.07 -3.92 6.73
CA LEU A 219 20.22 -3.66 5.30
C LEU A 219 19.04 -2.90 4.71
N VAL A 220 17.83 -3.21 5.18
CA VAL A 220 16.60 -2.61 4.65
C VAL A 220 15.54 -2.47 5.76
N PRO A 221 14.84 -1.33 5.85
CA PRO A 221 13.67 -1.21 6.71
C PRO A 221 12.54 -2.10 6.18
N PHE A 222 11.81 -2.75 7.08
CA PHE A 222 10.69 -3.59 6.71
C PHE A 222 9.56 -3.55 7.75
N THR A 223 8.37 -3.95 7.33
CA THR A 223 7.22 -4.17 8.21
C THR A 223 6.79 -5.63 8.10
N THR A 224 6.58 -6.30 9.24
CA THR A 224 6.08 -7.67 9.26
C THR A 224 4.64 -7.71 9.71
N VAL A 225 3.78 -8.39 8.95
CA VAL A 225 2.37 -8.62 9.26
C VAL A 225 2.09 -10.12 9.38
N SER A 226 1.22 -10.46 10.34
CA SER A 226 0.69 -11.82 10.47
C SER A 226 -0.52 -11.99 9.57
N ILE A 227 -0.60 -13.11 8.86
CA ILE A 227 -1.69 -13.42 7.94
C ILE A 227 -2.24 -14.80 8.28
N VAL A 228 -3.56 -14.86 8.43
CA VAL A 228 -4.33 -16.11 8.42
C VAL A 228 -5.28 -16.04 7.25
N GLN A 229 -5.18 -17.00 6.33
CA GLN A 229 -5.98 -17.07 5.11
C GLN A 229 -6.76 -18.37 5.08
N THR A 230 -8.08 -18.28 5.03
CA THR A 230 -9.01 -19.42 5.00
C THR A 230 -9.70 -19.46 3.65
N TYR A 231 -9.65 -20.61 3.00
CA TYR A 231 -10.34 -20.87 1.75
C TYR A 231 -11.79 -21.24 2.00
N LEU A 232 -12.66 -20.74 1.15
CA LEU A 232 -14.10 -20.98 1.22
C LEU A 232 -14.52 -21.95 0.13
N ARG A 233 -15.61 -22.66 0.35
CA ARG A 233 -16.25 -23.49 -0.68
C ARG A 233 -16.55 -22.60 -1.90
N SER A 234 -16.16 -23.07 -3.09
CA SER A 234 -16.31 -22.33 -4.33
C SER A 234 -16.54 -23.26 -5.52
N GLU A 235 -17.10 -22.72 -6.59
CA GLU A 235 -17.27 -23.44 -7.84
C GLU A 235 -15.91 -23.69 -8.52
N LYS A 236 -15.86 -24.70 -9.40
CA LYS A 236 -14.66 -25.04 -10.14
C LYS A 236 -14.21 -23.86 -11.00
N GLY A 237 -12.94 -23.47 -10.88
CA GLY A 237 -12.34 -22.34 -11.60
C GLY A 237 -12.41 -21.00 -10.88
N THR A 238 -13.10 -20.95 -9.74
CA THR A 238 -13.12 -19.78 -8.86
C THR A 238 -12.45 -20.13 -7.54
N GLU A 239 -11.61 -19.25 -7.02
CA GLU A 239 -11.04 -19.34 -5.68
C GLU A 239 -11.66 -18.23 -4.83
N ARG A 240 -12.27 -18.59 -3.71
CA ARG A 240 -12.80 -17.66 -2.72
C ARG A 240 -12.06 -17.85 -1.42
N ARG A 241 -11.69 -16.75 -0.78
CA ARG A 241 -10.99 -16.79 0.50
C ARG A 241 -11.32 -15.60 1.37
N VAL A 242 -11.15 -15.77 2.67
CA VAL A 242 -11.08 -14.65 3.62
C VAL A 242 -9.71 -14.59 4.26
N ARG A 243 -9.26 -13.39 4.57
CA ARG A 243 -7.94 -13.12 5.12
C ARG A 243 -8.05 -12.19 6.32
N GLN A 244 -7.47 -12.62 7.44
CA GLN A 244 -7.13 -11.77 8.56
C GLN A 244 -5.68 -11.34 8.41
N ARG A 245 -5.39 -10.06 8.50
CA ARG A 245 -4.08 -9.49 8.30
C ARG A 245 -3.82 -8.39 9.32
N GLY A 246 -2.65 -8.37 9.96
CA GLY A 246 -2.33 -7.32 10.93
C GLY A 246 -1.07 -7.59 11.74
N GLN A 247 -0.88 -6.79 12.78
CA GLN A 247 0.26 -6.87 13.69
C GLN A 247 -0.16 -6.47 15.11
N ASP A 248 0.57 -6.92 16.11
CA ASP A 248 0.41 -6.55 17.51
C ASP A 248 -1.02 -6.70 18.04
N GLY A 249 -1.72 -7.75 17.58
CA GLY A 249 -3.11 -8.04 17.99
C GLY A 249 -4.17 -7.19 17.28
N ASN A 250 -3.80 -6.31 16.39
CA ASN A 250 -4.70 -5.48 15.59
C ASN A 250 -4.82 -6.02 14.17
N PHE A 251 -6.05 -6.20 13.67
CA PHE A 251 -6.30 -6.88 12.40
C PHE A 251 -7.26 -6.13 11.51
N SER A 252 -7.01 -6.23 10.21
CA SER A 252 -7.94 -5.92 9.13
C SER A 252 -8.36 -7.20 8.44
N TYR A 253 -9.56 -7.22 7.87
CA TYR A 253 -10.17 -8.41 7.28
C TYR A 253 -10.56 -8.14 5.83
N TYR A 254 -10.34 -9.15 4.97
CA TYR A 254 -10.55 -9.04 3.53
C TYR A 254 -11.25 -10.30 3.01
N PHE A 255 -12.12 -10.10 2.04
CA PHE A 255 -12.69 -11.15 1.20
C PHE A 255 -12.10 -11.01 -0.18
N THR A 256 -11.65 -12.10 -0.77
CA THR A 256 -11.06 -12.15 -2.10
C THR A 256 -11.73 -13.22 -2.94
N GLU A 257 -12.04 -12.88 -4.18
CA GLU A 257 -12.45 -13.82 -5.23
C GLU A 257 -11.47 -13.72 -6.39
N LYS A 258 -10.91 -14.86 -6.82
CA LYS A 258 -9.96 -14.94 -7.94
C LYS A 258 -10.49 -15.87 -9.02
N LYS A 259 -10.38 -15.44 -10.29
CA LYS A 259 -10.64 -16.27 -11.47
C LYS A 259 -9.38 -16.33 -12.34
N ALA A 260 -8.93 -17.53 -12.68
CA ALA A 260 -7.74 -17.71 -13.51
C ALA A 260 -8.01 -17.24 -14.95
N VAL A 261 -7.08 -16.43 -15.50
CA VAL A 261 -7.06 -16.01 -16.92
C VAL A 261 -5.91 -16.71 -17.62
N SER A 262 -4.71 -16.74 -17.02
CA SER A 262 -3.52 -17.43 -17.50
C SER A 262 -2.77 -18.09 -16.34
N LEU A 263 -1.56 -18.60 -16.62
CA LEU A 263 -0.70 -19.15 -15.55
C LEU A 263 -0.23 -18.06 -14.58
N LEU A 264 0.02 -16.85 -15.04
CA LEU A 264 0.50 -15.70 -14.24
C LEU A 264 -0.59 -14.69 -13.93
N SER A 265 -1.61 -14.56 -14.78
CA SER A 265 -2.63 -13.50 -14.70
C SER A 265 -3.95 -14.02 -14.15
N ARG A 266 -4.56 -13.29 -13.24
CA ARG A 266 -5.88 -13.59 -12.64
C ARG A 266 -6.72 -12.35 -12.54
N ILE A 267 -8.03 -12.52 -12.70
CA ILE A 267 -8.99 -11.51 -12.29
C ILE A 267 -9.13 -11.64 -10.77
N GLU A 268 -8.75 -10.62 -10.04
CA GLU A 268 -8.90 -10.56 -8.58
C GLU A 268 -9.86 -9.46 -8.18
N VAL A 269 -10.86 -9.82 -7.38
CA VAL A 269 -11.74 -8.86 -6.72
C VAL A 269 -11.54 -9.03 -5.22
N GLU A 270 -10.98 -8.01 -4.59
CA GLU A 270 -10.78 -7.99 -3.17
C GLU A 270 -11.54 -6.82 -2.54
N ARG A 271 -12.15 -7.06 -1.37
CA ARG A 271 -12.80 -6.01 -0.60
C ARG A 271 -12.51 -6.17 0.89
N LYS A 272 -12.35 -5.04 1.56
CA LYS A 272 -12.28 -5.00 3.02
C LYS A 272 -13.64 -5.36 3.62
N ILE A 273 -13.64 -6.17 4.67
CA ILE A 273 -14.83 -6.62 5.38
C ILE A 273 -14.70 -6.32 6.87
N SER A 274 -15.82 -6.33 7.57
CA SER A 274 -15.83 -6.22 9.04
C SER A 274 -15.40 -7.53 9.70
N ALA A 275 -14.98 -7.47 10.97
CA ALA A 275 -14.71 -8.66 11.78
C ALA A 275 -15.92 -9.59 11.86
N LYS A 276 -17.14 -9.03 11.92
CA LYS A 276 -18.39 -9.82 11.94
C LYS A 276 -18.60 -10.57 10.62
N GLU A 277 -18.39 -9.92 9.48
CA GLU A 277 -18.48 -10.59 8.17
C GLU A 277 -17.42 -11.69 8.04
N TYR A 278 -16.18 -11.42 8.49
CA TYR A 278 -15.10 -12.40 8.50
C TYR A 278 -15.52 -13.68 9.27
N ILE A 279 -16.05 -13.53 10.50
CA ILE A 279 -16.52 -14.66 11.30
C ILE A 279 -17.65 -15.40 10.58
N ASN A 280 -18.58 -14.71 9.95
CA ASN A 280 -19.65 -15.34 9.18
C ASN A 280 -19.08 -16.16 8.00
N TYR A 281 -18.13 -15.61 7.24
CA TYR A 281 -17.49 -16.35 6.15
C TYR A 281 -16.72 -17.59 6.60
N LEU A 282 -16.19 -17.64 7.83
CA LEU A 282 -15.53 -18.85 8.35
C LEU A 282 -16.49 -20.06 8.42
N THR A 283 -17.81 -19.85 8.46
CA THR A 283 -18.80 -20.94 8.39
C THR A 283 -18.87 -21.60 7.00
N GLU A 284 -18.38 -20.89 5.97
CA GLU A 284 -18.29 -21.39 4.59
C GLU A 284 -16.92 -22.02 4.30
N ALA A 285 -16.04 -22.16 5.29
CA ALA A 285 -14.69 -22.70 5.10
C ALA A 285 -14.73 -24.08 4.42
N ASP A 286 -13.81 -24.30 3.49
CA ASP A 286 -13.64 -25.59 2.83
C ASP A 286 -12.91 -26.54 3.80
N PRO A 287 -13.54 -27.65 4.24
CA PRO A 287 -12.95 -28.55 5.22
C PRO A 287 -11.71 -29.30 4.69
N ASP A 288 -11.57 -29.40 3.37
CA ASP A 288 -10.46 -30.11 2.71
C ASP A 288 -9.22 -29.23 2.52
N ILE A 289 -9.31 -27.93 2.86
CA ILE A 289 -8.21 -26.97 2.68
C ILE A 289 -7.90 -26.30 4.03
N PRO A 290 -6.85 -26.73 4.73
CA PRO A 290 -6.41 -26.09 5.96
C PRO A 290 -6.09 -24.61 5.75
N PRO A 291 -6.31 -23.75 6.75
CA PRO A 291 -5.88 -22.35 6.67
C PRO A 291 -4.37 -22.23 6.49
N ILE A 292 -3.94 -21.25 5.69
CA ILE A 292 -2.54 -20.82 5.64
C ILE A 292 -2.31 -19.82 6.78
N ILE A 293 -1.26 -20.06 7.54
CA ILE A 293 -0.74 -19.16 8.56
C ILE A 293 0.67 -18.78 8.14
N LYS A 294 0.90 -17.49 7.95
CA LYS A 294 2.22 -16.99 7.54
C LYS A 294 2.54 -15.63 8.15
N LYS A 295 3.83 -15.34 8.23
CA LYS A 295 4.35 -13.99 8.50
C LYS A 295 4.85 -13.42 7.18
N ARG A 296 4.28 -12.30 6.76
CA ARG A 296 4.68 -11.55 5.57
C ARG A 296 5.53 -10.37 5.98
N THR A 297 6.76 -10.34 5.51
CA THR A 297 7.67 -9.22 5.69
C THR A 297 7.70 -8.40 4.42
N CYS A 298 7.22 -7.17 4.49
CA CYS A 298 7.12 -6.22 3.39
C CYS A 298 8.30 -5.25 3.45
N PHE A 299 8.97 -5.03 2.33
CA PHE A 299 10.10 -4.09 2.24
C PHE A 299 10.27 -3.55 0.82
N VAL A 300 11.05 -2.47 0.70
CA VAL A 300 11.38 -1.86 -0.60
C VAL A 300 12.87 -2.00 -0.85
N TYR A 301 13.21 -2.50 -2.03
CA TYR A 301 14.60 -2.59 -2.50
C TYR A 301 14.71 -2.08 -3.93
N LYS A 302 15.63 -1.12 -4.16
CA LYS A 302 15.81 -0.45 -5.47
C LYS A 302 14.48 0.04 -6.10
N GLY A 303 13.61 0.63 -5.28
CA GLY A 303 12.31 1.17 -5.73
C GLY A 303 11.21 0.12 -5.94
N GLN A 304 11.49 -1.17 -5.79
CA GLN A 304 10.53 -2.25 -5.96
C GLN A 304 10.04 -2.76 -4.60
N TYR A 305 8.74 -3.07 -4.52
CA TYR A 305 8.09 -3.55 -3.30
C TYR A 305 8.05 -5.06 -3.29
N PHE A 306 8.67 -5.66 -2.28
CA PHE A 306 8.77 -7.10 -2.10
C PHE A 306 7.98 -7.57 -0.88
N GLU A 307 7.43 -8.76 -0.98
CA GLU A 307 6.72 -9.47 0.07
C GLU A 307 7.37 -10.83 0.32
N LEU A 308 7.95 -11.01 1.51
CA LEU A 308 8.61 -12.23 1.92
C LEU A 308 7.69 -13.01 2.86
N ASP A 309 7.22 -14.17 2.42
CA ASP A 309 6.30 -15.03 3.13
C ASP A 309 7.01 -16.19 3.81
N VAL A 310 6.92 -16.25 5.13
CA VAL A 310 7.37 -17.37 5.96
C VAL A 310 6.14 -18.10 6.50
N PHE A 311 5.96 -19.34 6.09
CA PHE A 311 4.83 -20.18 6.48
C PHE A 311 5.10 -20.90 7.81
N ASP A 312 4.02 -21.19 8.57
CA ASP A 312 4.09 -21.89 9.88
C ASP A 312 4.65 -23.32 9.78
N PHE A 313 4.53 -23.94 8.59
CA PHE A 313 5.02 -25.29 8.30
C PHE A 313 6.43 -25.31 7.68
N SER A 314 7.08 -24.16 7.48
CA SER A 314 8.42 -24.09 6.88
C SER A 314 9.44 -23.48 7.84
N ASN A 315 10.55 -24.21 8.08
CA ASN A 315 11.62 -23.77 8.96
C ASN A 315 12.77 -23.08 8.24
N HIS A 316 13.07 -23.48 7.00
CA HIS A 316 14.29 -23.08 6.27
C HIS A 316 14.03 -22.37 4.96
N LEU A 317 12.86 -22.56 4.36
CA LEU A 317 12.46 -21.99 3.09
C LEU A 317 11.39 -20.92 3.28
N ALA A 318 11.31 -19.99 2.34
CA ALA A 318 10.31 -18.94 2.27
C ALA A 318 9.99 -18.65 0.80
N ILE A 319 8.94 -17.90 0.56
CA ILE A 319 8.59 -17.38 -0.77
C ILE A 319 8.79 -15.88 -0.77
N LEU A 320 9.52 -15.38 -1.78
CA LEU A 320 9.60 -13.96 -2.08
C LEU A 320 8.65 -13.67 -3.23
N GLU A 321 7.74 -12.74 -3.02
CA GLU A 321 6.73 -12.32 -4.00
C GLU A 321 6.98 -10.87 -4.42
N ILE A 322 6.70 -10.55 -5.68
CA ILE A 322 6.64 -9.21 -6.22
C ILE A 322 5.50 -9.11 -7.22
N GLU A 323 4.68 -8.07 -7.10
CA GLU A 323 3.68 -7.73 -8.11
C GLU A 323 4.27 -6.79 -9.16
N LEU A 324 3.91 -6.99 -10.41
CA LEU A 324 4.49 -6.32 -11.57
C LEU A 324 3.42 -5.60 -12.39
N GLU A 325 3.82 -4.52 -13.06
CA GLU A 325 2.99 -3.80 -14.03
C GLU A 325 2.76 -4.61 -15.32
N SER A 326 3.74 -5.43 -15.70
CA SER A 326 3.67 -6.33 -16.88
C SER A 326 4.52 -7.58 -16.68
N GLU A 327 4.29 -8.62 -17.46
CA GLU A 327 5.07 -9.87 -17.43
C GLU A 327 6.55 -9.65 -17.79
N ASP A 328 6.85 -8.61 -18.57
CA ASP A 328 8.19 -8.25 -19.04
C ASP A 328 8.92 -7.25 -18.12
N SER A 329 8.33 -6.88 -16.98
CA SER A 329 8.94 -5.93 -16.03
C SER A 329 10.26 -6.49 -15.49
N GLU A 330 11.31 -5.68 -15.49
CA GLU A 330 12.62 -6.03 -14.92
C GLU A 330 12.55 -6.11 -13.39
N ILE A 331 13.07 -7.18 -12.81
CA ILE A 331 13.09 -7.40 -11.36
C ILE A 331 14.52 -7.23 -10.84
N GLN A 332 14.69 -6.33 -9.88
CA GLN A 332 15.95 -6.09 -9.17
C GLN A 332 15.95 -6.90 -7.87
N LEU A 333 16.29 -8.20 -7.96
CA LEU A 333 16.30 -9.07 -6.77
C LEU A 333 17.27 -8.55 -5.71
N PRO A 334 16.91 -8.62 -4.40
CA PRO A 334 17.79 -8.18 -3.32
C PRO A 334 19.05 -9.05 -3.21
N ASP A 335 20.24 -8.42 -3.25
CA ASP A 335 21.55 -9.10 -3.21
C ASP A 335 21.79 -9.86 -1.91
N PHE A 336 21.03 -9.59 -0.85
CA PHE A 336 21.12 -10.22 0.47
C PHE A 336 20.15 -11.39 0.65
N ILE A 337 19.43 -11.81 -0.39
CA ILE A 337 18.51 -12.94 -0.37
C ILE A 337 19.04 -14.07 -1.25
N ASP A 338 19.22 -15.24 -0.66
CA ASP A 338 19.61 -16.46 -1.37
C ASP A 338 18.40 -17.04 -2.12
N VAL A 339 18.30 -16.74 -3.43
CA VAL A 339 17.23 -17.26 -4.32
C VAL A 339 17.66 -18.61 -4.87
N PHE A 340 16.77 -19.62 -4.73
CA PHE A 340 16.99 -20.95 -5.29
C PHE A 340 16.40 -21.10 -6.69
N GLU A 341 15.15 -20.65 -6.88
CA GLU A 341 14.40 -20.92 -8.11
C GLU A 341 13.29 -19.88 -8.32
N ASP A 342 13.04 -19.49 -9.59
CA ASP A 342 11.79 -18.80 -10.00
C ASP A 342 10.68 -19.85 -10.09
N VAL A 343 9.74 -19.80 -9.16
CA VAL A 343 8.62 -20.73 -9.05
C VAL A 343 7.30 -20.14 -9.51
N SER A 344 7.32 -19.01 -10.20
CA SER A 344 6.14 -18.26 -10.63
C SER A 344 5.17 -19.10 -11.46
N TYR A 345 5.70 -19.96 -12.32
CA TYR A 345 4.90 -20.81 -13.21
C TYR A 345 4.55 -22.18 -12.60
N ASN A 346 5.06 -22.50 -11.41
CA ASN A 346 4.81 -23.78 -10.77
C ASN A 346 3.55 -23.72 -9.88
N PRO A 347 2.45 -24.41 -10.26
CA PRO A 347 1.20 -24.38 -9.50
C PRO A 347 1.30 -24.89 -8.06
N PHE A 348 2.35 -25.67 -7.74
CA PHE A 348 2.59 -26.16 -6.40
C PHE A 348 2.80 -25.02 -5.40
N TYR A 349 3.47 -23.94 -5.80
CA TYR A 349 3.75 -22.78 -4.93
C TYR A 349 2.61 -21.75 -4.84
N ARG A 350 1.43 -22.09 -5.34
CA ARG A 350 0.23 -21.30 -5.03
C ARG A 350 -0.18 -21.52 -3.58
N ASN A 351 -0.63 -20.47 -2.91
CA ASN A 351 -1.04 -20.56 -1.50
C ASN A 351 -2.06 -21.69 -1.25
N ILE A 352 -3.01 -21.93 -2.16
CA ILE A 352 -3.98 -23.01 -2.05
C ILE A 352 -3.34 -24.41 -2.12
N SER A 353 -2.32 -24.58 -2.95
CA SER A 353 -1.56 -25.85 -3.06
C SER A 353 -0.69 -26.06 -1.83
N LEU A 354 -0.01 -25.02 -1.36
CA LEU A 354 0.76 -25.04 -0.13
C LEU A 354 -0.09 -25.31 1.11
N ALA A 355 -1.35 -24.79 1.14
CA ALA A 355 -2.29 -25.08 2.20
C ALA A 355 -2.58 -26.59 2.32
N LYS A 356 -2.75 -27.26 1.16
CA LYS A 356 -3.00 -28.70 1.10
C LYS A 356 -1.75 -29.52 1.39
N ALA A 357 -0.62 -29.12 0.87
CA ALA A 357 0.65 -29.85 0.98
C ALA A 357 1.30 -29.72 2.37
N ARG A 358 1.21 -28.53 3.00
CA ARG A 358 1.83 -28.20 4.29
C ARG A 358 3.36 -28.37 4.32
N HIS A 359 4.01 -28.15 3.15
CA HIS A 359 5.47 -28.10 3.03
C HIS A 359 5.91 -27.21 1.85
N LEU A 360 7.17 -26.75 1.88
CA LEU A 360 7.85 -26.03 0.79
C LEU A 360 8.98 -26.87 0.23
#